data_a57bb6e0dc29f2eaa294baeda7a50d5c
#
_entry.id   a57bb6e0dc29f2eaa294baeda7a50d5c
#
_cell.length_a   1.000
_cell.length_b   1.000
_cell.length_c   1.000
_cell.angle_alpha   90.00
_cell.angle_beta   90.00
_cell.angle_gamma   90.00
#
_symmetry.space_group_name_H-M   'P 1'
#
loop_
_entity.id
_entity.type
_entity.pdbx_description
1 polymer ?
#
loop_
_entity_poly.entity_id
_entity_poly.type
_entity_poly.pdbx_seq_one_letter_code
_entity_poly.pdbx_strand_id
1 'polypeptide(L)'
;MKRWFQEPLLHFLLIGALLFALFYQVANPEDVADNRITISETDINRMITLFERKLQRLPTQQELNGLVEAQIREEILYREALAMGLDRDDTIVRRRMAQKVEFMFNDLVDSAEPTEEELQQFLDKNPDRFMESARTSFVQVYLNADKRGERVNSDAEQLLLAMNEQQDTADASSVGDVFMFGHEYENQSEHQVSRMFGQNFAKSLDGLTTGSWQGPIASGYGLHLVYITDRTEAWLPPLAEIRDSVLYELMAERRQQANQAFFDTLRERYDVIVEQPPQQRAGLTQQGAR
;
A
#
# COMPACT_ATOMS: atom_id res chain seq x y z
N MET A 1 40.55 57.17 46.30
CA MET A 1 40.48 55.88 45.54
C MET A 1 39.22 55.01 45.84
N LYS A 2 38.36 55.38 46.79
CA LYS A 2 37.15 54.55 47.12
C LYS A 2 35.86 54.84 46.32
N ARG A 3 35.80 55.92 45.53
CA ARG A 3 34.58 56.28 44.80
C ARG A 3 34.39 55.62 43.45
N TRP A 4 35.42 55.04 42.87
CA TRP A 4 35.36 54.34 41.55
C TRP A 4 34.61 53.02 41.63
N PHE A 5 34.63 52.30 42.75
CA PHE A 5 33.88 51.04 42.95
C PHE A 5 32.39 51.24 43.23
N GLN A 6 31.91 52.48 43.32
CA GLN A 6 30.48 52.80 43.49
C GLN A 6 29.80 53.35 42.22
N GLU A 7 30.54 53.38 41.11
CA GLU A 7 30.03 53.83 39.83
C GLU A 7 29.15 52.72 39.18
N PRO A 8 27.84 52.98 38.94
CA PRO A 8 26.93 52.00 38.32
C PRO A 8 27.44 51.52 36.93
N LEU A 9 28.10 52.41 36.20
CA LEU A 9 28.65 52.17 34.88
C LEU A 9 29.78 51.13 34.91
N LEU A 10 30.62 51.12 35.95
CA LEU A 10 31.70 50.16 36.15
C LEU A 10 31.15 48.75 36.46
N HIS A 11 30.07 48.68 37.24
CA HIS A 11 29.40 47.42 37.54
C HIS A 11 28.74 46.84 36.28
N PHE A 12 28.11 47.65 35.48
CA PHE A 12 27.50 47.24 34.21
C PHE A 12 28.56 46.71 33.25
N LEU A 13 29.70 47.37 33.13
CA LEU A 13 30.82 46.97 32.28
C LEU A 13 31.47 45.67 32.76
N LEU A 14 31.62 45.46 34.08
CA LEU A 14 32.11 44.21 34.67
C LEU A 14 31.15 43.04 34.47
N ILE A 15 29.87 43.28 34.65
CA ILE A 15 28.82 42.28 34.41
C ILE A 15 28.77 41.90 32.93
N GLY A 16 28.84 42.88 32.04
CA GLY A 16 28.89 42.68 30.59
C GLY A 16 30.13 41.88 30.15
N ALA A 17 31.30 42.25 30.70
CA ALA A 17 32.53 41.49 30.43
C ALA A 17 32.50 40.06 30.98
N LEU A 18 31.91 39.86 32.17
CA LEU A 18 31.70 38.53 32.75
C LEU A 18 30.74 37.67 31.92
N LEU A 19 29.60 38.25 31.51
CA LEU A 19 28.65 37.55 30.63
C LEU A 19 29.24 37.26 29.27
N PHE A 20 30.06 38.16 28.73
CA PHE A 20 30.75 37.92 27.46
C PHE A 20 31.82 36.83 27.57
N ALA A 21 32.60 36.80 28.68
CA ALA A 21 33.56 35.73 28.94
C ALA A 21 32.89 34.38 29.18
N LEU A 22 31.75 34.36 29.88
CA LEU A 22 30.92 33.17 30.10
C LEU A 22 30.30 32.69 28.76
N PHE A 23 29.79 33.59 27.95
CA PHE A 23 29.30 33.29 26.62
C PHE A 23 30.41 32.71 25.72
N TYR A 24 31.58 33.29 25.74
CA TYR A 24 32.75 32.80 24.98
C TYR A 24 33.23 31.41 25.44
N GLN A 25 33.02 31.09 26.71
CA GLN A 25 33.42 29.78 27.30
C GLN A 25 32.34 28.70 27.12
N VAL A 26 31.05 29.12 27.04
CA VAL A 26 29.89 28.22 26.82
C VAL A 26 29.58 28.07 25.35
N ALA A 27 29.75 29.11 24.53
CA ALA A 27 29.75 29.01 23.10
C ALA A 27 31.01 28.29 22.66
N ASN A 28 30.93 26.97 22.52
CA ASN A 28 32.01 26.15 21.97
C ASN A 28 32.47 26.78 20.65
N PRO A 29 33.76 27.18 20.51
CA PRO A 29 34.28 27.65 19.21
C PRO A 29 34.32 26.56 18.14
N GLU A 30 33.96 25.34 18.46
CA GLU A 30 33.77 24.23 17.49
C GLU A 30 32.53 24.37 16.61
N ASP A 31 31.55 25.22 16.99
CA ASP A 31 30.41 25.59 16.17
C ASP A 31 30.66 26.72 15.16
N VAL A 32 31.86 27.29 15.18
CA VAL A 32 32.31 28.21 14.11
C VAL A 32 32.63 27.35 12.90
N ALA A 33 31.66 27.14 12.02
CA ALA A 33 31.71 26.60 10.67
C ALA A 33 33.03 25.83 10.41
N ASP A 34 33.09 24.57 10.80
CA ASP A 34 34.16 23.69 10.30
C ASP A 34 33.92 23.49 8.80
N ASN A 35 34.48 24.42 7.99
CA ASN A 35 34.43 24.37 6.52
C ASN A 35 35.21 23.13 6.00
N ARG A 36 35.64 22.25 6.91
CA ARG A 36 36.28 21.00 6.54
C ARG A 36 35.26 19.93 6.24
N ILE A 37 35.33 19.38 5.04
CA ILE A 37 34.58 18.18 4.64
C ILE A 37 35.59 17.02 4.62
N THR A 38 35.38 16.01 5.44
CA THR A 38 36.21 14.82 5.49
C THR A 38 35.43 13.63 4.95
N ILE A 39 35.90 13.05 3.85
CA ILE A 39 35.38 11.79 3.33
C ILE A 39 36.21 10.67 3.93
N SER A 40 35.63 9.92 4.84
CA SER A 40 36.33 8.85 5.55
C SER A 40 36.51 7.61 4.66
N GLU A 41 37.41 6.72 5.04
CA GLU A 41 37.55 5.39 4.42
C GLU A 41 36.23 4.60 4.50
N THR A 42 35.53 4.73 5.61
CA THR A 42 34.20 4.11 5.78
C THR A 42 33.18 4.61 4.76
N ASP A 43 33.20 5.92 4.45
CA ASP A 43 32.30 6.50 3.43
C ASP A 43 32.66 5.99 2.04
N ILE A 44 33.95 5.90 1.72
CA ILE A 44 34.43 5.34 0.45
C ILE A 44 34.00 3.88 0.31
N ASN A 45 34.19 3.06 1.33
CA ASN A 45 33.82 1.65 1.32
C ASN A 45 32.29 1.48 1.18
N ARG A 46 31.49 2.32 1.81
CA ARG A 46 30.05 2.35 1.65
C ARG A 46 29.64 2.66 0.20
N MET A 47 30.26 3.66 -0.44
CA MET A 47 30.01 4.01 -1.84
C MET A 47 30.36 2.84 -2.77
N ILE A 48 31.49 2.17 -2.56
CA ILE A 48 31.91 0.99 -3.31
C ILE A 48 30.85 -0.13 -3.17
N THR A 49 30.43 -0.43 -1.95
CA THR A 49 29.45 -1.49 -1.69
C THR A 49 28.09 -1.20 -2.35
N LEU A 50 27.61 0.06 -2.29
CA LEU A 50 26.37 0.46 -2.95
C LEU A 50 26.46 0.39 -4.46
N PHE A 51 27.60 0.78 -5.03
CA PHE A 51 27.87 0.67 -6.48
C PHE A 51 27.87 -0.80 -6.92
N GLU A 52 28.59 -1.66 -6.18
CA GLU A 52 28.66 -3.10 -6.45
C GLU A 52 27.30 -3.78 -6.40
N ARG A 53 26.47 -3.47 -5.38
CA ARG A 53 25.10 -3.99 -5.28
C ARG A 53 24.23 -3.60 -6.47
N LYS A 54 24.39 -2.39 -6.99
CA LYS A 54 23.58 -1.86 -8.09
C LYS A 54 24.04 -2.39 -9.46
N LEU A 55 25.34 -2.48 -9.70
CA LEU A 55 25.92 -2.78 -11.01
C LEU A 55 26.60 -4.15 -11.08
N GLN A 56 26.59 -4.91 -9.96
CA GLN A 56 27.16 -6.26 -9.84
C GLN A 56 28.67 -6.33 -10.26
N ARG A 57 29.38 -5.22 -10.07
CA ARG A 57 30.83 -5.10 -10.29
C ARG A 57 31.40 -3.97 -9.44
N LEU A 58 32.70 -4.02 -9.20
CA LEU A 58 33.41 -2.93 -8.54
C LEU A 58 33.52 -1.67 -9.44
N PRO A 59 33.54 -0.46 -8.86
CA PRO A 59 33.77 0.77 -9.61
C PRO A 59 35.21 0.84 -10.12
N THR A 60 35.39 1.40 -11.32
CA THR A 60 36.71 1.84 -11.79
C THR A 60 37.18 3.05 -10.98
N GLN A 61 38.46 3.38 -11.05
CA GLN A 61 39.02 4.55 -10.36
C GLN A 61 38.32 5.87 -10.79
N GLN A 62 37.97 5.98 -12.04
CA GLN A 62 37.24 7.16 -12.56
C GLN A 62 35.82 7.25 -11.99
N GLU A 63 35.11 6.12 -11.92
CA GLU A 63 33.77 6.05 -11.33
C GLU A 63 33.83 6.34 -9.82
N LEU A 64 34.81 5.80 -9.11
CA LEU A 64 35.00 6.07 -7.69
C LEU A 64 35.27 7.56 -7.42
N ASN A 65 36.14 8.18 -8.20
CA ASN A 65 36.37 9.62 -8.13
C ASN A 65 35.09 10.43 -8.36
N GLY A 66 34.27 10.01 -9.35
CA GLY A 66 32.98 10.63 -9.60
C GLY A 66 31.98 10.49 -8.44
N LEU A 67 31.96 9.33 -7.75
CA LEU A 67 31.15 9.12 -6.55
C LEU A 67 31.60 10.03 -5.39
N VAL A 68 32.91 10.15 -5.18
CA VAL A 68 33.47 11.02 -4.14
C VAL A 68 33.13 12.49 -4.42
N GLU A 69 33.30 12.97 -5.65
CA GLU A 69 32.94 14.33 -6.02
C GLU A 69 31.44 14.61 -5.87
N ALA A 70 30.58 13.64 -6.22
CA ALA A 70 29.15 13.77 -6.00
C ALA A 70 28.79 13.88 -4.51
N GLN A 71 29.44 13.09 -3.66
CA GLN A 71 29.26 13.15 -2.19
C GLN A 71 29.72 14.49 -1.61
N ILE A 72 30.88 14.99 -2.07
CA ILE A 72 31.39 16.32 -1.64
C ILE A 72 30.39 17.40 -2.03
N ARG A 73 29.89 17.37 -3.25
CA ARG A 73 28.89 18.33 -3.74
C ARG A 73 27.61 18.29 -2.92
N GLU A 74 27.11 17.10 -2.62
CA GLU A 74 25.91 16.91 -1.79
C GLU A 74 26.12 17.51 -0.40
N GLU A 75 27.24 17.22 0.25
CA GLU A 75 27.57 17.73 1.58
C GLU A 75 27.67 19.27 1.61
N ILE A 76 28.33 19.88 0.60
CA ILE A 76 28.40 21.33 0.48
C ILE A 76 27.00 21.93 0.37
N LEU A 77 26.19 21.42 -0.56
CA LEU A 77 24.84 21.93 -0.77
C LEU A 77 23.94 21.74 0.45
N TYR A 78 24.09 20.63 1.17
CA TYR A 78 23.36 20.36 2.41
C TYR A 78 23.72 21.37 3.50
N ARG A 79 25.01 21.64 3.74
CA ARG A 79 25.45 22.64 4.72
C ARG A 79 24.98 24.05 4.37
N GLU A 80 25.07 24.43 3.11
CA GLU A 80 24.56 25.74 2.64
C GLU A 80 23.04 25.83 2.79
N ALA A 81 22.30 24.75 2.50
CA ALA A 81 20.85 24.72 2.69
C ALA A 81 20.45 24.91 4.15
N LEU A 82 21.17 24.27 5.10
CA LEU A 82 20.96 24.48 6.54
C LEU A 82 21.31 25.92 6.96
N ALA A 83 22.43 26.46 6.46
CA ALA A 83 22.83 27.84 6.75
C ALA A 83 21.80 28.85 6.25
N MET A 84 21.19 28.60 5.10
CA MET A 84 20.08 29.42 4.56
C MET A 84 18.74 29.16 5.26
N GLY A 85 18.64 28.18 6.14
CA GLY A 85 17.41 27.82 6.85
C GLY A 85 16.34 27.19 5.93
N LEU A 86 16.73 26.54 4.83
CA LEU A 86 15.81 25.90 3.88
C LEU A 86 15.10 24.67 4.46
N ASP A 87 15.54 24.14 5.60
CA ASP A 87 14.91 23.10 6.37
C ASP A 87 13.72 23.59 7.22
N ARG A 88 13.65 24.92 7.46
CA ARG A 88 12.65 25.52 8.32
C ARG A 88 11.33 25.69 7.57
N ASP A 89 10.24 25.26 8.21
CA ASP A 89 8.87 25.33 7.66
C ASP A 89 8.66 24.63 6.30
N ASP A 90 9.64 23.87 5.85
CA ASP A 90 9.50 23.05 4.64
C ASP A 90 8.73 21.77 4.93
N THR A 91 7.58 21.60 4.25
CA THR A 91 6.71 20.43 4.41
C THR A 91 7.34 19.15 3.86
N ILE A 92 8.23 19.26 2.86
CA ILE A 92 8.93 18.10 2.26
C ILE A 92 9.97 17.60 3.23
N VAL A 93 10.81 18.50 3.77
CA VAL A 93 11.83 18.16 4.78
C VAL A 93 11.16 17.56 6.01
N ARG A 94 10.12 18.21 6.55
CA ARG A 94 9.34 17.71 7.70
C ARG A 94 8.80 16.30 7.47
N ARG A 95 8.18 16.05 6.31
CA ARG A 95 7.65 14.72 5.96
C ARG A 95 8.76 13.68 5.84
N ARG A 96 9.88 14.05 5.22
CA ARG A 96 11.04 13.16 5.09
C ARG A 96 11.66 12.78 6.43
N MET A 97 11.76 13.74 7.35
CA MET A 97 12.25 13.49 8.71
C MET A 97 11.30 12.56 9.48
N ALA A 98 9.99 12.79 9.41
CA ALA A 98 9.00 11.91 10.01
C ALA A 98 9.09 10.48 9.45
N GLN A 99 9.13 10.32 8.12
CA GLN A 99 9.30 9.02 7.48
C GLN A 99 10.60 8.32 7.93
N LYS A 100 11.70 9.06 8.10
CA LYS A 100 12.97 8.49 8.53
C LYS A 100 12.89 7.91 9.94
N VAL A 101 12.15 8.58 10.83
CA VAL A 101 11.87 8.06 12.18
C VAL A 101 11.03 6.78 12.11
N GLU A 102 9.96 6.75 11.29
CA GLU A 102 9.13 5.56 11.10
C GLU A 102 9.94 4.37 10.57
N PHE A 103 10.84 4.58 9.59
CA PHE A 103 11.69 3.51 9.05
C PHE A 103 12.65 2.92 10.08
N MET A 104 13.23 3.76 10.94
CA MET A 104 14.13 3.26 12.01
C MET A 104 13.44 2.29 12.95
N PHE A 105 12.14 2.44 13.17
CA PHE A 105 11.36 1.53 14.01
C PHE A 105 10.91 0.27 13.28
N ASN A 106 10.60 0.36 12.00
CA ASN A 106 10.26 -0.80 11.18
C ASN A 106 11.41 -1.82 11.15
N ASP A 107 12.65 -1.36 11.01
CA ASP A 107 13.84 -2.22 11.00
C ASP A 107 14.02 -3.01 12.31
N LEU A 108 13.57 -2.45 13.45
CA LEU A 108 13.61 -3.15 14.74
C LEU A 108 12.56 -4.27 14.84
N VAL A 109 11.39 -4.07 14.25
CA VAL A 109 10.30 -5.06 14.24
C VAL A 109 10.63 -6.23 13.31
N ASP A 110 11.25 -5.96 12.17
CA ASP A 110 11.59 -6.96 11.16
C ASP A 110 12.73 -7.91 11.59
N SER A 111 13.39 -7.63 12.71
CA SER A 111 14.51 -8.46 13.22
C SER A 111 14.09 -9.82 13.80
N ALA A 112 12.82 -10.02 14.13
CA ALA A 112 12.30 -11.25 14.71
C ALA A 112 11.42 -12.00 13.71
N GLU A 113 11.94 -13.10 13.12
CA GLU A 113 11.14 -13.98 12.28
C GLU A 113 10.06 -14.67 13.11
N PRO A 114 8.79 -14.69 12.64
CA PRO A 114 7.72 -15.42 13.29
C PRO A 114 7.96 -16.93 13.25
N THR A 115 7.51 -17.61 14.30
CA THR A 115 7.50 -19.08 14.32
C THR A 115 6.34 -19.63 13.48
N GLU A 116 6.42 -20.91 13.11
CA GLU A 116 5.33 -21.59 12.36
C GLU A 116 4.01 -21.61 13.16
N GLU A 117 4.11 -21.71 14.50
CA GLU A 117 2.95 -21.64 15.38
C GLU A 117 2.27 -20.28 15.36
N GLU A 118 3.05 -19.21 15.29
CA GLU A 118 2.51 -17.83 15.18
C GLU A 118 1.85 -17.60 13.81
N LEU A 119 2.44 -18.13 12.75
CA LEU A 119 1.84 -18.06 11.40
C LEU A 119 0.51 -18.84 11.36
N GLN A 120 0.47 -20.05 11.92
CA GLN A 120 -0.75 -20.84 11.98
C GLN A 120 -1.84 -20.14 12.81
N GLN A 121 -1.48 -19.60 13.98
CA GLN A 121 -2.42 -18.86 14.82
C GLN A 121 -2.97 -17.60 14.10
N PHE A 122 -2.14 -16.95 13.29
CA PHE A 122 -2.57 -15.79 12.51
C PHE A 122 -3.54 -16.19 11.41
N LEU A 123 -3.26 -17.26 10.70
CA LEU A 123 -4.15 -17.84 9.69
C LEU A 123 -5.50 -18.25 10.30
N ASP A 124 -5.49 -18.93 11.44
CA ASP A 124 -6.69 -19.41 12.13
C ASP A 124 -7.57 -18.24 12.63
N LYS A 125 -6.96 -17.12 12.99
CA LYS A 125 -7.68 -15.91 13.44
C LYS A 125 -8.22 -15.06 12.28
N ASN A 126 -7.65 -15.18 11.10
CA ASN A 126 -7.95 -14.35 9.95
C ASN A 126 -8.26 -15.17 8.68
N PRO A 127 -9.08 -16.22 8.74
CA PRO A 127 -9.31 -17.11 7.60
C PRO A 127 -9.84 -16.35 6.37
N ASP A 128 -10.71 -15.37 6.57
CA ASP A 128 -11.33 -14.59 5.49
C ASP A 128 -10.33 -13.83 4.61
N ARG A 129 -9.14 -13.53 5.13
CA ARG A 129 -8.07 -12.85 4.37
C ARG A 129 -7.37 -13.77 3.38
N PHE A 130 -7.47 -15.10 3.62
CA PHE A 130 -6.70 -16.12 2.91
C PHE A 130 -7.59 -17.13 2.17
N MET A 131 -8.91 -16.99 2.29
CA MET A 131 -9.84 -17.82 1.55
C MET A 131 -9.67 -17.65 0.04
N GLU A 132 -9.43 -18.77 -0.64
CA GLU A 132 -9.57 -18.83 -2.10
C GLU A 132 -11.06 -18.80 -2.46
N SER A 133 -11.43 -17.90 -3.37
CA SER A 133 -12.81 -17.75 -3.80
C SER A 133 -13.29 -18.99 -4.55
N ALA A 134 -14.56 -19.33 -4.39
CA ALA A 134 -15.24 -20.33 -5.24
C ALA A 134 -15.04 -20.00 -6.72
N ARG A 135 -14.89 -21.05 -7.52
CA ARG A 135 -14.72 -20.95 -8.97
C ARG A 135 -15.67 -21.85 -9.70
N THR A 136 -16.15 -21.36 -10.83
CA THR A 136 -17.12 -22.08 -11.64
C THR A 136 -16.63 -22.14 -13.09
N SER A 137 -16.68 -23.34 -13.67
CA SER A 137 -16.52 -23.56 -15.11
C SER A 137 -17.88 -23.83 -15.72
N PHE A 138 -18.20 -23.16 -16.81
CA PHE A 138 -19.50 -23.31 -17.44
C PHE A 138 -19.45 -23.08 -18.95
N VAL A 139 -20.41 -23.67 -19.62
CA VAL A 139 -20.74 -23.41 -21.02
C VAL A 139 -22.06 -22.67 -21.07
N GLN A 140 -22.18 -21.72 -21.99
CA GLN A 140 -23.41 -20.94 -22.14
C GLN A 140 -23.87 -20.89 -23.59
N VAL A 141 -25.20 -20.82 -23.77
CA VAL A 141 -25.87 -20.51 -25.03
C VAL A 141 -26.61 -19.18 -24.87
N TYR A 142 -26.30 -18.26 -25.77
CA TYR A 142 -26.85 -16.91 -25.74
C TYR A 142 -28.07 -16.76 -26.65
N LEU A 143 -29.07 -16.05 -26.17
CA LEU A 143 -30.29 -15.68 -26.94
C LEU A 143 -30.41 -14.14 -26.90
N ASN A 144 -30.31 -13.54 -28.08
CA ASN A 144 -30.40 -12.11 -28.26
C ASN A 144 -31.84 -11.62 -28.16
N ALA A 145 -32.17 -10.86 -27.11
CA ALA A 145 -33.52 -10.35 -26.87
C ALA A 145 -33.97 -9.39 -27.98
N ASP A 146 -33.11 -8.56 -28.53
CA ASP A 146 -33.43 -7.61 -29.59
C ASP A 146 -33.76 -8.30 -30.92
N LYS A 147 -33.08 -9.40 -31.24
CA LYS A 147 -33.33 -10.17 -32.45
C LYS A 147 -34.61 -11.02 -32.35
N ARG A 148 -34.88 -11.60 -31.18
CA ARG A 148 -35.94 -12.55 -30.97
C ARG A 148 -37.27 -11.90 -30.50
N GLY A 149 -37.17 -10.67 -29.97
CA GLY A 149 -38.31 -9.91 -29.48
C GLY A 149 -39.11 -10.70 -28.41
N GLU A 150 -40.43 -10.68 -28.49
CA GLU A 150 -41.30 -11.35 -27.50
C GLU A 150 -41.12 -12.87 -27.45
N ARG A 151 -40.52 -13.50 -28.46
CA ARG A 151 -40.30 -14.95 -28.52
C ARG A 151 -39.07 -15.41 -27.75
N VAL A 152 -38.20 -14.51 -27.25
CA VAL A 152 -36.95 -14.90 -26.62
C VAL A 152 -37.09 -15.87 -25.46
N ASN A 153 -38.15 -15.70 -24.64
CA ASN A 153 -38.43 -16.60 -23.51
C ASN A 153 -38.88 -17.97 -23.97
N SER A 154 -39.85 -18.02 -24.90
CA SER A 154 -40.37 -19.29 -25.45
C SER A 154 -39.28 -20.06 -26.23
N ASP A 155 -38.42 -19.35 -26.97
CA ASP A 155 -37.28 -19.93 -27.67
C ASP A 155 -36.28 -20.51 -26.68
N ALA A 156 -36.03 -19.81 -25.56
CA ALA A 156 -35.12 -20.28 -24.51
C ALA A 156 -35.63 -21.54 -23.82
N GLU A 157 -36.93 -21.59 -23.50
CA GLU A 157 -37.53 -22.76 -22.87
C GLU A 157 -37.53 -24.00 -23.79
N GLN A 158 -37.89 -23.82 -25.08
CA GLN A 158 -37.81 -24.89 -26.06
C GLN A 158 -36.38 -25.41 -26.25
N LEU A 159 -35.44 -24.50 -26.34
CA LEU A 159 -34.05 -24.85 -26.50
C LEU A 159 -33.49 -25.57 -25.27
N LEU A 160 -33.87 -25.13 -24.07
CA LEU A 160 -33.48 -25.76 -22.80
C LEU A 160 -33.97 -27.24 -22.75
N LEU A 161 -35.20 -27.49 -23.15
CA LEU A 161 -35.74 -28.85 -23.21
C LEU A 161 -34.94 -29.71 -24.20
N ALA A 162 -34.71 -29.21 -25.43
CA ALA A 162 -33.97 -29.93 -26.45
C ALA A 162 -32.55 -30.28 -26.03
N MET A 163 -31.84 -29.32 -25.39
CA MET A 163 -30.49 -29.52 -24.95
C MET A 163 -30.37 -30.52 -23.78
N ASN A 164 -31.32 -30.54 -22.87
CA ASN A 164 -31.37 -31.53 -21.80
C ASN A 164 -31.71 -32.93 -22.27
N GLU A 165 -32.47 -33.07 -23.39
CA GLU A 165 -32.72 -34.37 -24.02
C GLU A 165 -31.47 -34.96 -24.69
N GLN A 166 -30.59 -34.12 -25.28
CA GLN A 166 -29.39 -34.53 -26.00
C GLN A 166 -28.20 -34.74 -25.08
N GLN A 167 -28.16 -34.09 -23.91
CA GLN A 167 -27.08 -34.11 -22.91
C GLN A 167 -25.67 -33.77 -23.47
N ASP A 168 -25.59 -33.11 -24.62
CA ASP A 168 -24.32 -32.77 -25.27
C ASP A 168 -24.02 -31.26 -25.12
N THR A 169 -22.81 -30.96 -24.68
CA THR A 169 -22.30 -29.59 -24.60
C THR A 169 -21.53 -29.16 -25.86
N ALA A 170 -21.15 -30.13 -26.71
CA ALA A 170 -20.29 -29.89 -27.87
C ALA A 170 -20.95 -28.98 -28.93
N ASP A 171 -22.27 -28.96 -28.98
CA ASP A 171 -23.06 -28.17 -29.94
C ASP A 171 -23.47 -26.78 -29.41
N ALA A 172 -23.10 -26.39 -28.21
CA ALA A 172 -23.45 -25.09 -27.60
C ALA A 172 -23.06 -23.90 -28.47
N SER A 173 -21.95 -24.01 -29.23
CA SER A 173 -21.50 -22.95 -30.15
C SER A 173 -22.32 -22.85 -31.44
N SER A 174 -23.03 -23.91 -31.83
CA SER A 174 -23.85 -23.94 -33.06
C SER A 174 -25.33 -23.60 -32.80
N VAL A 175 -25.72 -23.59 -31.52
CA VAL A 175 -27.07 -23.37 -31.05
C VAL A 175 -27.18 -21.98 -30.40
N GLY A 176 -28.25 -21.26 -30.68
CA GLY A 176 -28.42 -19.90 -30.16
C GLY A 176 -27.91 -18.80 -31.07
N ASP A 177 -27.65 -17.63 -30.49
CA ASP A 177 -27.15 -16.47 -31.21
C ASP A 177 -25.66 -16.28 -30.95
N VAL A 178 -24.97 -15.60 -31.86
CA VAL A 178 -23.53 -15.31 -31.70
C VAL A 178 -23.31 -14.36 -30.51
N PHE A 179 -22.45 -14.79 -29.58
CA PHE A 179 -22.07 -13.99 -28.41
C PHE A 179 -20.61 -13.55 -28.51
N MET A 180 -20.35 -12.28 -28.22
CA MET A 180 -19.07 -11.63 -28.48
C MET A 180 -17.93 -12.12 -27.57
N PHE A 181 -18.24 -12.71 -26.43
CA PHE A 181 -17.26 -13.17 -25.42
C PHE A 181 -17.08 -14.70 -25.40
N GLY A 182 -17.62 -15.41 -26.40
CA GLY A 182 -17.51 -16.87 -26.51
C GLY A 182 -18.56 -17.63 -25.72
N HIS A 183 -18.38 -18.96 -25.67
CA HIS A 183 -19.37 -19.87 -25.13
C HIS A 183 -18.90 -20.64 -23.88
N GLU A 184 -17.58 -20.79 -23.72
CA GLU A 184 -16.96 -21.61 -22.69
C GLU A 184 -16.11 -20.75 -21.75
N TYR A 185 -16.26 -20.98 -20.47
CA TYR A 185 -15.60 -20.24 -19.40
C TYR A 185 -15.04 -21.24 -18.38
N GLU A 186 -13.74 -21.24 -18.24
CA GLU A 186 -13.06 -22.11 -17.31
C GLU A 186 -12.62 -21.36 -16.05
N ASN A 187 -12.83 -21.99 -14.90
CA ASN A 187 -12.25 -21.57 -13.61
C ASN A 187 -12.49 -20.08 -13.25
N GLN A 188 -13.72 -19.57 -13.50
CA GLN A 188 -14.07 -18.18 -13.29
C GLN A 188 -14.53 -17.93 -11.85
N SER A 189 -14.00 -16.90 -11.21
CA SER A 189 -14.54 -16.39 -9.93
C SER A 189 -15.84 -15.62 -10.15
N GLU A 190 -16.67 -15.50 -9.11
CA GLU A 190 -17.88 -14.66 -9.13
C GLU A 190 -17.59 -13.25 -9.65
N HIS A 191 -16.48 -12.65 -9.21
CA HIS A 191 -16.06 -11.31 -9.63
C HIS A 191 -15.78 -11.23 -11.15
N GLN A 192 -15.11 -12.25 -11.72
CA GLN A 192 -14.85 -12.31 -13.16
C GLN A 192 -16.12 -12.45 -13.96
N VAL A 193 -17.02 -13.34 -13.54
CA VAL A 193 -18.35 -13.50 -14.17
C VAL A 193 -19.19 -12.22 -14.05
N SER A 194 -19.20 -11.60 -12.87
CA SER A 194 -19.92 -10.35 -12.62
C SER A 194 -19.46 -9.21 -13.52
N ARG A 195 -18.16 -9.10 -13.80
CA ARG A 195 -17.61 -8.10 -14.72
C ARG A 195 -18.05 -8.32 -16.18
N MET A 196 -18.25 -9.56 -16.59
CA MET A 196 -18.64 -9.92 -17.96
C MET A 196 -20.18 -9.90 -18.16
N PHE A 197 -20.92 -10.50 -17.24
CA PHE A 197 -22.36 -10.74 -17.42
C PHE A 197 -23.25 -9.90 -16.49
N GLY A 198 -22.67 -9.25 -15.49
CA GLY A 198 -23.37 -8.51 -14.46
C GLY A 198 -23.57 -9.32 -13.18
N GLN A 199 -23.76 -8.61 -12.06
CA GLN A 199 -23.81 -9.19 -10.71
C GLN A 199 -24.97 -10.19 -10.53
N ASN A 200 -26.15 -9.89 -11.12
CA ASN A 200 -27.33 -10.76 -11.01
C ASN A 200 -27.08 -12.10 -11.70
N PHE A 201 -26.45 -12.08 -12.88
CA PHE A 201 -26.09 -13.30 -13.59
C PHE A 201 -25.10 -14.14 -12.78
N ALA A 202 -24.02 -13.53 -12.27
CA ALA A 202 -23.02 -14.22 -11.46
C ALA A 202 -23.63 -14.91 -10.23
N LYS A 203 -24.49 -14.20 -9.49
CA LYS A 203 -25.20 -14.78 -8.34
C LYS A 203 -26.15 -15.91 -8.72
N SER A 204 -26.75 -15.83 -9.90
CA SER A 204 -27.68 -16.90 -10.37
C SER A 204 -26.91 -18.20 -10.62
N LEU A 205 -25.61 -18.14 -10.95
CA LEU A 205 -24.81 -19.36 -11.15
C LEU A 205 -24.69 -20.17 -9.87
N ASP A 206 -24.63 -19.53 -8.69
CA ASP A 206 -24.45 -20.21 -7.41
C ASP A 206 -25.57 -21.23 -7.11
N GLY A 207 -26.77 -20.94 -7.56
CA GLY A 207 -27.94 -21.81 -7.38
C GLY A 207 -28.08 -22.97 -8.40
N LEU A 208 -27.21 -23.00 -9.44
CA LEU A 208 -27.26 -24.00 -10.47
C LEU A 208 -26.56 -25.30 -10.07
N THR A 209 -27.08 -26.41 -10.52
CA THR A 209 -26.45 -27.74 -10.35
C THR A 209 -25.49 -28.03 -11.51
N THR A 210 -24.47 -28.85 -11.25
CA THR A 210 -23.57 -29.34 -12.29
C THR A 210 -24.23 -30.41 -13.16
N GLY A 211 -23.82 -30.51 -14.42
CA GLY A 211 -24.18 -31.63 -15.30
C GLY A 211 -25.54 -31.54 -15.97
N SER A 212 -26.21 -30.39 -15.98
CA SER A 212 -27.44 -30.15 -16.71
C SER A 212 -27.53 -28.71 -17.21
N TRP A 213 -28.28 -28.53 -18.34
CA TRP A 213 -28.61 -27.20 -18.82
C TRP A 213 -29.69 -26.56 -17.95
N GLN A 214 -29.50 -25.31 -17.58
CA GLN A 214 -30.38 -24.55 -16.70
C GLN A 214 -30.54 -23.11 -17.19
N GLY A 215 -31.59 -22.44 -16.76
CA GLY A 215 -31.91 -21.09 -17.19
C GLY A 215 -33.39 -20.99 -17.61
N PRO A 216 -33.77 -19.95 -18.36
CA PRO A 216 -32.90 -18.87 -18.84
C PRO A 216 -32.47 -17.89 -17.74
N ILE A 217 -31.22 -17.45 -17.80
CA ILE A 217 -30.66 -16.45 -16.89
C ILE A 217 -30.44 -15.15 -17.67
N ALA A 218 -30.90 -14.03 -17.12
CA ALA A 218 -30.75 -12.73 -17.76
C ALA A 218 -29.40 -12.11 -17.44
N SER A 219 -28.78 -11.50 -18.45
CA SER A 219 -27.62 -10.62 -18.33
C SER A 219 -27.90 -9.23 -18.93
N GLY A 220 -26.91 -8.34 -18.92
CA GLY A 220 -26.98 -7.07 -19.65
C GLY A 220 -27.09 -7.22 -21.17
N TYR A 221 -26.90 -8.42 -21.74
CA TYR A 221 -26.88 -8.68 -23.17
C TYR A 221 -28.14 -9.40 -23.67
N GLY A 222 -28.80 -10.13 -22.81
CA GLY A 222 -29.99 -10.94 -23.15
C GLY A 222 -30.14 -12.13 -22.23
N LEU A 223 -30.68 -13.25 -22.75
CA LEU A 223 -30.88 -14.47 -22.00
C LEU A 223 -29.80 -15.51 -22.30
N HIS A 224 -29.47 -16.31 -21.29
CA HIS A 224 -28.46 -17.38 -21.39
C HIS A 224 -29.03 -18.68 -20.83
N LEU A 225 -28.76 -19.77 -21.50
CA LEU A 225 -28.83 -21.10 -20.93
C LEU A 225 -27.44 -21.48 -20.50
N VAL A 226 -27.29 -22.06 -19.33
CA VAL A 226 -25.99 -22.34 -18.71
C VAL A 226 -25.90 -23.81 -18.32
N TYR A 227 -24.74 -24.40 -18.60
CA TYR A 227 -24.36 -25.73 -18.16
C TYR A 227 -23.11 -25.63 -17.31
N ILE A 228 -23.23 -25.94 -16.03
CA ILE A 228 -22.06 -25.93 -15.13
C ILE A 228 -21.27 -27.23 -15.35
N THR A 229 -20.04 -27.08 -15.86
CA THR A 229 -19.15 -28.22 -16.11
C THR A 229 -18.36 -28.62 -14.88
N ASP A 230 -17.94 -27.63 -14.07
CA ASP A 230 -17.20 -27.87 -12.84
C ASP A 230 -17.42 -26.72 -11.83
N ARG A 231 -17.29 -27.03 -10.54
CA ARG A 231 -17.36 -26.07 -9.46
C ARG A 231 -16.38 -26.44 -8.36
N THR A 232 -15.56 -25.48 -8.00
CA THR A 232 -14.68 -25.55 -6.83
C THR A 232 -15.25 -24.63 -5.76
N GLU A 233 -15.55 -25.17 -4.59
CA GLU A 233 -16.01 -24.37 -3.46
C GLU A 233 -14.88 -23.47 -2.93
N ALA A 234 -15.26 -22.38 -2.25
CA ALA A 234 -14.31 -21.55 -1.54
C ALA A 234 -13.63 -22.39 -0.44
N TRP A 235 -12.33 -22.28 -0.33
CA TRP A 235 -11.56 -23.07 0.62
C TRP A 235 -10.40 -22.26 1.21
N LEU A 236 -9.98 -22.66 2.40
CA LEU A 236 -8.81 -22.07 3.04
C LEU A 236 -7.61 -22.96 2.74
N PRO A 237 -6.61 -22.47 1.97
CA PRO A 237 -5.38 -23.23 1.72
C PRO A 237 -4.64 -23.52 3.03
N PRO A 238 -3.97 -24.66 3.16
CA PRO A 238 -3.14 -24.95 4.31
C PRO A 238 -1.94 -23.98 4.36
N LEU A 239 -1.44 -23.70 5.57
CA LEU A 239 -0.32 -22.77 5.77
C LEU A 239 0.87 -23.07 4.84
N ALA A 240 1.17 -24.34 4.60
CA ALA A 240 2.29 -24.73 3.75
C ALA A 240 2.23 -24.19 2.31
N GLU A 241 1.03 -23.96 1.77
CA GLU A 241 0.81 -23.44 0.41
C GLU A 241 0.84 -21.91 0.35
N ILE A 242 0.42 -21.23 1.44
CA ILE A 242 0.27 -19.77 1.50
C ILE A 242 1.18 -19.11 2.54
N ARG A 243 2.23 -19.83 2.99
CA ARG A 243 3.13 -19.40 4.05
C ARG A 243 3.68 -17.99 3.86
N ASP A 244 4.14 -17.67 2.65
CA ASP A 244 4.72 -16.36 2.35
C ASP A 244 3.68 -15.25 2.41
N SER A 245 2.45 -15.53 2.01
CA SER A 245 1.34 -14.60 2.10
C SER A 245 0.95 -14.32 3.55
N VAL A 246 0.87 -15.39 4.37
CA VAL A 246 0.58 -15.28 5.81
C VAL A 246 1.70 -14.54 6.54
N LEU A 247 2.96 -14.85 6.23
CA LEU A 247 4.13 -14.15 6.77
C LEU A 247 4.09 -12.65 6.45
N TYR A 248 3.84 -12.31 5.20
CA TYR A 248 3.75 -10.92 4.75
C TYR A 248 2.69 -10.13 5.52
N GLU A 249 1.48 -10.66 5.63
CA GLU A 249 0.36 -10.02 6.33
C GLU A 249 0.62 -9.92 7.85
N LEU A 250 1.13 -10.97 8.49
CA LEU A 250 1.50 -10.95 9.90
C LEU A 250 2.57 -9.89 10.20
N MET A 251 3.62 -9.83 9.37
CA MET A 251 4.67 -8.83 9.54
C MET A 251 4.18 -7.41 9.27
N ALA A 252 3.27 -7.22 8.31
CA ALA A 252 2.63 -5.93 8.06
C ALA A 252 1.80 -5.48 9.28
N GLU A 253 1.03 -6.39 9.89
CA GLU A 253 0.26 -6.09 11.10
C GLU A 253 1.16 -5.80 12.29
N ARG A 254 2.24 -6.57 12.51
CA ARG A 254 3.24 -6.31 13.57
C ARG A 254 3.89 -4.94 13.42
N ARG A 255 4.28 -4.56 12.20
CA ARG A 255 4.84 -3.22 11.94
C ARG A 255 3.83 -2.12 12.24
N GLN A 256 2.58 -2.29 11.83
CA GLN A 256 1.53 -1.31 12.12
C GLN A 256 1.30 -1.15 13.62
N GLN A 257 1.19 -2.26 14.36
CA GLN A 257 0.99 -2.24 15.82
C GLN A 257 2.17 -1.60 16.55
N ALA A 258 3.41 -1.95 16.17
CA ALA A 258 4.61 -1.40 16.76
C ALA A 258 4.75 0.11 16.48
N ASN A 259 4.46 0.54 15.26
CA ASN A 259 4.46 1.95 14.89
C ASN A 259 3.41 2.74 15.67
N GLN A 260 2.21 2.17 15.84
CA GLN A 260 1.16 2.82 16.62
C GLN A 260 1.57 2.95 18.10
N ALA A 261 2.05 1.87 18.71
CA ALA A 261 2.49 1.87 20.11
C ALA A 261 3.65 2.86 20.34
N PHE A 262 4.58 2.92 19.39
CA PHE A 262 5.67 3.89 19.44
C PHE A 262 5.16 5.32 19.32
N PHE A 263 4.27 5.60 18.38
CA PHE A 263 3.67 6.91 18.21
C PHE A 263 2.91 7.34 19.48
N ASP A 264 2.15 6.42 20.08
CA ASP A 264 1.42 6.69 21.32
C ASP A 264 2.38 7.06 22.47
N THR A 265 3.50 6.33 22.59
CA THR A 265 4.55 6.64 23.58
C THR A 265 5.20 8.01 23.31
N LEU A 266 5.42 8.37 22.04
CA LEU A 266 5.93 9.71 21.71
C LEU A 266 4.89 10.78 22.02
N ARG A 267 3.63 10.54 21.71
CA ARG A 267 2.52 11.49 21.91
C ARG A 267 2.37 11.90 23.37
N GLU A 268 2.61 10.99 24.33
CA GLU A 268 2.57 11.27 25.75
C GLU A 268 3.54 12.38 26.19
N ARG A 269 4.58 12.65 25.40
CA ARG A 269 5.58 13.71 25.68
C ARG A 269 5.14 15.09 25.20
N TYR A 270 4.02 15.18 24.48
CA TYR A 270 3.56 16.43 23.87
C TYR A 270 2.17 16.81 24.39
N ASP A 271 2.01 18.09 24.76
CA ASP A 271 0.71 18.68 25.00
C ASP A 271 0.12 19.15 23.66
N VAL A 272 -0.90 18.43 23.18
CA VAL A 272 -1.50 18.67 21.86
C VAL A 272 -2.77 19.48 22.01
N ILE A 273 -2.69 20.76 21.63
CA ILE A 273 -3.83 21.67 21.61
C ILE A 273 -4.33 21.79 20.15
N VAL A 274 -5.58 21.44 19.93
CA VAL A 274 -6.24 21.60 18.61
C VAL A 274 -7.20 22.78 18.72
N GLU A 275 -6.84 23.89 18.10
CA GLU A 275 -7.75 25.03 17.98
C GLU A 275 -8.86 24.67 16.98
N GLN A 276 -10.11 24.70 17.44
CA GLN A 276 -11.26 24.46 16.57
C GLN A 276 -11.38 25.62 15.54
N PRO A 277 -11.55 25.32 14.25
CA PRO A 277 -11.82 26.37 13.28
C PRO A 277 -13.13 27.06 13.62
N PRO A 278 -13.26 28.40 13.44
CA PRO A 278 -14.50 29.10 13.69
C PRO A 278 -15.66 28.45 12.93
N GLN A 279 -16.81 28.25 13.60
CA GLN A 279 -17.97 27.45 13.18
C GLN A 279 -18.60 27.80 11.82
N GLN A 280 -18.09 28.78 11.09
CA GLN A 280 -18.61 29.22 9.78
C GLN A 280 -18.41 28.22 8.62
N ARG A 281 -17.64 27.14 8.76
CA ARG A 281 -17.46 26.12 7.70
C ARG A 281 -18.34 24.87 7.83
N ALA A 282 -19.07 24.72 8.92
CA ALA A 282 -19.97 23.57 9.12
C ALA A 282 -21.33 23.68 8.39
N GLY A 283 -21.64 24.85 7.80
CA GLY A 283 -22.94 25.10 7.15
C GLY A 283 -23.08 24.64 5.70
N LEU A 284 -21.99 24.17 5.06
CA LEU A 284 -22.02 23.84 3.63
C LEU A 284 -22.34 22.36 3.31
N THR A 285 -22.49 21.52 4.32
CA THR A 285 -22.68 20.06 4.10
C THR A 285 -24.15 19.60 4.23
N GLN A 286 -25.11 20.48 4.53
CA GLN A 286 -26.52 20.10 4.71
C GLN A 286 -27.50 20.56 3.60
N GLN A 287 -27.03 21.17 2.52
CA GLN A 287 -27.92 21.59 1.42
C GLN A 287 -27.89 20.73 0.15
N GLY A 288 -27.27 19.56 0.19
CA GLY A 288 -27.18 18.62 -0.94
C GLY A 288 -28.09 17.40 -0.89
N ALA A 289 -29.03 17.31 0.06
CA ALA A 289 -29.98 16.18 0.17
C ALA A 289 -31.42 16.71 0.28
N ARG A 290 -31.97 17.13 -0.86
CA ARG A 290 -33.40 17.17 -1.10
C ARG A 290 -33.69 16.83 -2.55
#